data_40c43960fde060b3373c4d524ebdcfdf
#
_entry.id   40c43960fde060b3373c4d524ebdcfdf
#
_cell.length_a   1.000
_cell.length_b   1.000
_cell.length_c   1.000
_cell.angle_alpha   90.00
_cell.angle_beta   90.00
_cell.angle_gamma   90.00
#
_symmetry.space_group_name_H-M   'P 1'
#
loop_
_entity.id
_entity.type
_entity.pdbx_description
1 polymer ?
#
loop_
_entity_poly.entity_id
_entity_poly.type
_entity_poly.pdbx_seq_one_letter_code
_entity_poly.pdbx_strand_id
1 'polypeptide(L)'
;VAIIGILAAVGVVAYNGYVKSSQKAVVKINFNNTVQYMKNEIANCKLDSDATAFGLPCPVKAEQYYQECAAVYLSWKYKIKNPLFPFENPGSAPGRKCPTKTHGNKERGGVRSGDGQQDGDVNIVICPRNPYCSSDPNTDGKFKITWWWDNKTPQDSAIIEPF
;
A
#
# COMPACT_ATOMS: atom_id res chain seq x y z
N VAL A 1 -38.70 25.52 -13.19
CA VAL A 1 -37.73 25.67 -12.07
C VAL A 1 -37.74 24.42 -11.21
N ALA A 2 -38.88 23.82 -10.86
CA ALA A 2 -38.97 22.62 -10.00
C ALA A 2 -38.26 21.37 -10.59
N ILE A 3 -38.36 21.15 -11.88
CA ILE A 3 -37.78 19.99 -12.59
C ILE A 3 -36.23 20.04 -12.52
N ILE A 4 -35.62 21.20 -12.69
CA ILE A 4 -34.16 21.37 -12.60
C ILE A 4 -33.66 21.08 -11.19
N GLY A 5 -34.40 21.48 -10.15
CA GLY A 5 -34.06 21.18 -8.77
C GLY A 5 -34.07 19.68 -8.46
N ILE A 6 -35.06 18.95 -8.96
CA ILE A 6 -35.15 17.50 -8.78
C ILE A 6 -34.01 16.79 -9.51
N LEU A 7 -33.75 17.15 -10.77
CA LEU A 7 -32.66 16.54 -11.55
C LEU A 7 -31.27 16.81 -10.92
N ALA A 8 -31.05 18.02 -10.41
CA ALA A 8 -29.81 18.35 -9.72
C ALA A 8 -29.63 17.53 -8.43
N ALA A 9 -30.68 17.37 -7.63
CA ALA A 9 -30.60 16.59 -6.39
C ALA A 9 -30.29 15.11 -6.64
N VAL A 10 -30.95 14.47 -7.62
CA VAL A 10 -30.69 13.09 -8.01
C VAL A 10 -29.29 12.95 -8.63
N GLY A 11 -28.88 13.90 -9.46
CA GLY A 11 -27.57 13.88 -10.10
C GLY A 11 -26.41 13.92 -9.11
N VAL A 12 -26.49 14.74 -8.06
CA VAL A 12 -25.45 14.84 -7.03
C VAL A 12 -25.28 13.52 -6.25
N VAL A 13 -26.39 12.88 -5.87
CA VAL A 13 -26.36 11.61 -5.13
C VAL A 13 -25.74 10.48 -5.98
N ALA A 14 -26.19 10.38 -7.24
CA ALA A 14 -25.65 9.40 -8.18
C ALA A 14 -24.16 9.62 -8.48
N TYR A 15 -23.74 10.88 -8.65
CA TYR A 15 -22.35 11.24 -8.90
C TYR A 15 -21.45 10.87 -7.72
N ASN A 16 -21.83 11.18 -6.49
CA ASN A 16 -21.06 10.86 -5.29
C ASN A 16 -20.91 9.34 -5.13
N GLY A 17 -21.95 8.56 -5.37
CA GLY A 17 -21.89 7.09 -5.37
C GLY A 17 -20.90 6.54 -6.41
N TYR A 18 -20.94 7.08 -7.63
CA TYR A 18 -20.03 6.71 -8.70
C TYR A 18 -18.56 7.04 -8.35
N VAL A 19 -18.30 8.23 -7.85
CA VAL A 19 -16.94 8.65 -7.45
C VAL A 19 -16.39 7.73 -6.36
N LYS A 20 -17.17 7.45 -5.31
CA LYS A 20 -16.75 6.55 -4.22
C LYS A 20 -16.44 5.13 -4.74
N SER A 21 -17.28 4.60 -5.62
CA SER A 21 -17.08 3.28 -6.24
C SER A 21 -15.80 3.25 -7.11
N SER A 22 -15.58 4.29 -7.90
CA SER A 22 -14.37 4.44 -8.72
C SER A 22 -13.11 4.51 -7.88
N GLN A 23 -13.11 5.29 -6.81
CA GLN A 23 -11.98 5.38 -5.87
C GLN A 23 -11.68 4.02 -5.23
N LYS A 24 -12.72 3.29 -4.79
CA LYS A 24 -12.57 1.93 -4.24
C LYS A 24 -11.91 0.98 -5.24
N ALA A 25 -12.32 1.03 -6.50
CA ALA A 25 -11.73 0.24 -7.57
C ALA A 25 -10.24 0.57 -7.78
N VAL A 26 -9.86 1.85 -7.73
CA VAL A 26 -8.45 2.28 -7.81
C VAL A 26 -7.63 1.71 -6.66
N VAL A 27 -8.14 1.71 -5.41
CA VAL A 27 -7.41 1.13 -4.28
C VAL A 27 -7.20 -0.37 -4.47
N LYS A 28 -8.20 -1.08 -4.96
CA LYS A 28 -8.06 -2.52 -5.27
C LYS A 28 -7.03 -2.79 -6.36
N ILE A 29 -6.96 -1.95 -7.38
CA ILE A 29 -5.92 -2.02 -8.42
C ILE A 29 -4.55 -1.74 -7.79
N ASN A 30 -4.43 -0.72 -6.95
CA ASN A 30 -3.20 -0.40 -6.23
C ASN A 30 -2.72 -1.59 -5.36
N PHE A 31 -3.64 -2.26 -4.67
CA PHE A 31 -3.33 -3.46 -3.91
C PHE A 31 -2.77 -4.57 -4.81
N ASN A 32 -3.45 -4.91 -5.90
CA ASN A 32 -3.00 -5.94 -6.83
C ASN A 32 -1.62 -5.60 -7.42
N ASN A 33 -1.42 -4.36 -7.82
CA ASN A 33 -0.14 -3.89 -8.34
C ASN A 33 0.96 -3.97 -7.28
N THR A 34 0.68 -3.56 -6.04
CA THR A 34 1.63 -3.66 -4.92
C THR A 34 2.08 -5.10 -4.70
N VAL A 35 1.13 -6.05 -4.70
CA VAL A 35 1.42 -7.49 -4.58
C VAL A 35 2.33 -7.97 -5.70
N GLN A 36 2.02 -7.62 -6.95
CA GLN A 36 2.81 -8.03 -8.11
C GLN A 36 4.21 -7.41 -8.10
N TYR A 37 4.31 -6.12 -7.85
CA TYR A 37 5.59 -5.43 -7.79
C TYR A 37 6.48 -5.96 -6.67
N MET A 38 5.89 -6.26 -5.51
CA MET A 38 6.64 -6.84 -4.40
C MET A 38 7.16 -8.25 -4.74
N LYS A 39 6.34 -9.09 -5.37
CA LYS A 39 6.78 -10.40 -5.87
C LYS A 39 7.90 -10.28 -6.89
N ASN A 40 7.82 -9.33 -7.82
CA ASN A 40 8.84 -9.13 -8.84
C ASN A 40 10.18 -8.66 -8.23
N GLU A 41 10.15 -7.72 -7.29
CA GLU A 41 11.37 -7.26 -6.60
C GLU A 41 12.03 -8.40 -5.81
N ILE A 42 11.25 -9.22 -5.14
CA ILE A 42 11.77 -10.41 -4.41
C ILE A 42 12.29 -11.46 -5.39
N ALA A 43 11.62 -11.69 -6.51
CA ALA A 43 12.06 -12.64 -7.52
C ALA A 43 13.41 -12.25 -8.15
N ASN A 44 13.68 -10.96 -8.32
CA ASN A 44 14.99 -10.49 -8.79
C ASN A 44 16.11 -10.94 -7.86
N CYS A 45 15.92 -10.94 -6.54
CA CYS A 45 16.90 -11.46 -5.60
C CYS A 45 17.14 -12.98 -5.73
N LYS A 46 16.13 -13.72 -6.19
CA LYS A 46 16.29 -15.17 -6.44
C LYS A 46 17.12 -15.47 -7.69
N LEU A 47 17.08 -14.58 -8.65
CA LEU A 47 17.80 -14.73 -9.92
C LEU A 47 19.24 -14.22 -9.82
N ASP A 48 19.46 -13.19 -9.02
CA ASP A 48 20.75 -12.53 -8.86
C ASP A 48 20.95 -12.11 -7.39
N SER A 49 21.91 -12.74 -6.71
CA SER A 49 22.23 -12.45 -5.31
C SER A 49 22.84 -11.06 -5.09
N ASP A 50 23.43 -10.49 -6.12
CA ASP A 50 24.04 -9.15 -6.09
C ASP A 50 23.03 -8.05 -6.45
N ALA A 51 21.81 -8.44 -6.82
CA ALA A 51 20.72 -7.52 -7.11
C ALA A 51 20.24 -6.80 -5.84
N THR A 52 19.36 -5.83 -6.05
CA THR A 52 18.69 -5.12 -4.96
C THR A 52 17.17 -5.25 -5.10
N ALA A 53 16.49 -5.43 -3.97
CA ALA A 53 15.03 -5.31 -3.89
C ALA A 53 14.67 -4.13 -2.98
N PHE A 54 13.74 -3.29 -3.41
CA PHE A 54 13.34 -2.07 -2.68
C PHE A 54 14.50 -1.10 -2.42
N GLY A 55 15.55 -1.16 -3.24
CA GLY A 55 16.80 -0.42 -3.04
C GLY A 55 17.70 -0.97 -1.92
N LEU A 56 17.41 -2.14 -1.40
CA LEU A 56 18.19 -2.84 -0.38
C LEU A 56 18.89 -4.06 -0.97
N PRO A 57 20.07 -4.46 -0.46
CA PRO A 57 20.76 -5.64 -0.94
C PRO A 57 19.95 -6.92 -0.66
N CYS A 58 20.06 -7.89 -1.56
CA CYS A 58 19.53 -9.24 -1.34
C CYS A 58 20.34 -10.00 -0.24
N PRO A 59 19.74 -10.98 0.43
CA PRO A 59 18.34 -11.43 0.33
C PRO A 59 17.35 -10.50 1.06
N VAL A 60 16.09 -10.51 0.62
CA VAL A 60 15.02 -9.77 1.30
C VAL A 60 14.70 -10.46 2.63
N LYS A 61 14.67 -9.68 3.70
CA LYS A 61 14.39 -10.17 5.05
C LYS A 61 13.05 -9.67 5.58
N ALA A 62 12.35 -10.49 6.35
CA ALA A 62 11.14 -10.08 7.06
C ALA A 62 11.47 -9.21 8.28
N GLU A 63 12.10 -8.08 8.05
CA GLU A 63 12.50 -7.11 9.06
C GLU A 63 11.80 -5.78 8.83
N GLN A 64 11.56 -5.04 9.91
CA GLN A 64 10.90 -3.74 9.85
C GLN A 64 11.55 -2.78 8.84
N TYR A 65 12.86 -2.84 8.70
CA TYR A 65 13.59 -2.00 7.76
C TYR A 65 13.20 -2.29 6.30
N TYR A 66 13.10 -3.57 5.91
CA TYR A 66 12.65 -3.95 4.57
C TYR A 66 11.19 -3.57 4.34
N GLN A 67 10.32 -3.76 5.34
CA GLN A 67 8.91 -3.36 5.27
C GLN A 67 8.76 -1.86 5.00
N GLU A 68 9.47 -1.02 5.75
CA GLU A 68 9.43 0.43 5.61
C GLU A 68 9.96 0.87 4.24
N CYS A 69 11.11 0.32 3.84
CA CYS A 69 11.71 0.67 2.55
C CYS A 69 10.88 0.15 1.36
N ALA A 70 10.26 -1.02 1.46
CA ALA A 70 9.36 -1.52 0.44
C ALA A 70 8.16 -0.59 0.23
N ALA A 71 7.51 -0.13 1.30
CA ALA A 71 6.38 0.78 1.21
C ALA A 71 6.75 2.10 0.51
N VAL A 72 7.87 2.71 0.91
CA VAL A 72 8.37 3.95 0.30
C VAL A 72 8.75 3.74 -1.16
N TYR A 73 9.52 2.70 -1.44
CA TYR A 73 10.01 2.38 -2.78
C TYR A 73 8.85 2.13 -3.75
N LEU A 74 7.89 1.29 -3.37
CA LEU A 74 6.75 0.96 -4.22
C LEU A 74 5.87 2.19 -4.49
N SER A 75 5.59 2.98 -3.46
CA SER A 75 4.84 4.22 -3.63
C SER A 75 5.53 5.19 -4.57
N TRP A 76 6.84 5.36 -4.45
CA TRP A 76 7.59 6.31 -5.25
C TRP A 76 7.86 5.81 -6.67
N LYS A 77 8.40 4.59 -6.81
CA LYS A 77 8.79 4.03 -8.12
C LYS A 77 7.59 3.85 -9.04
N TYR A 78 6.50 3.33 -8.50
CA TYR A 78 5.30 3.01 -9.28
C TYR A 78 4.19 4.05 -9.19
N LYS A 79 4.46 5.19 -8.52
CA LYS A 79 3.52 6.32 -8.40
C LYS A 79 2.16 5.91 -7.79
N ILE A 80 2.17 4.94 -6.88
CA ILE A 80 0.97 4.50 -6.21
C ILE A 80 0.51 5.58 -5.24
N LYS A 81 -0.69 6.11 -5.46
CA LYS A 81 -1.29 7.18 -4.64
C LYS A 81 -2.59 6.72 -4.01
N ASN A 82 -2.88 7.24 -2.83
CA ASN A 82 -4.19 7.09 -2.23
C ASN A 82 -5.20 7.95 -3.00
N PRO A 83 -6.27 7.38 -3.59
CA PRO A 83 -7.23 8.14 -4.37
C PRO A 83 -8.09 9.11 -3.55
N LEU A 84 -8.11 8.96 -2.22
CA LEU A 84 -8.78 9.90 -1.30
C LEU A 84 -7.88 11.11 -0.99
N PHE A 85 -6.55 10.95 -1.16
CA PHE A 85 -5.55 11.97 -0.90
C PHE A 85 -4.55 12.07 -2.07
N PRO A 86 -5.01 12.39 -3.29
CA PRO A 86 -4.19 12.29 -4.51
C PRO A 86 -3.04 13.30 -4.57
N PHE A 87 -3.10 14.35 -3.77
CA PHE A 87 -2.08 15.40 -3.68
C PHE A 87 -1.01 15.13 -2.62
N GLU A 88 -1.20 14.10 -1.78
CA GLU A 88 -0.18 13.67 -0.85
C GLU A 88 0.88 12.85 -1.60
N ASN A 89 2.15 13.22 -1.41
CA ASN A 89 3.26 12.49 -1.99
C ASN A 89 3.55 11.20 -1.19
N PRO A 90 4.15 10.18 -1.82
CA PRO A 90 4.52 8.96 -1.11
C PRO A 90 5.49 9.29 0.04
N GLY A 91 5.04 9.02 1.25
CA GLY A 91 5.76 9.36 2.47
C GLY A 91 7.06 8.59 2.64
N SER A 92 8.01 9.22 3.33
CA SER A 92 9.12 8.51 3.91
C SER A 92 8.69 7.82 5.21
N ALA A 93 9.14 6.60 5.42
CA ALA A 93 8.98 5.94 6.71
C ALA A 93 9.64 6.80 7.81
N PRO A 94 8.95 7.07 8.92
CA PRO A 94 9.52 7.86 9.99
C PRO A 94 10.74 7.13 10.61
N GLY A 95 11.88 7.75 10.55
CA GLY A 95 13.04 7.40 11.37
C GLY A 95 14.15 6.57 10.71
N ARG A 96 14.00 6.00 9.54
CA ARG A 96 15.06 5.24 8.84
C ARG A 96 15.31 5.76 7.44
N LYS A 97 16.60 5.93 7.10
CA LYS A 97 17.03 6.33 5.75
C LYS A 97 17.02 5.11 4.84
N CYS A 98 15.97 4.94 4.04
CA CYS A 98 16.02 3.99 2.95
C CYS A 98 17.03 4.47 1.88
N PRO A 99 17.78 3.56 1.23
CA PRO A 99 18.82 3.91 0.25
C PRO A 99 18.29 4.66 -0.99
N THR A 100 17.04 4.47 -1.33
CA THR A 100 16.36 5.32 -2.31
C THR A 100 16.29 6.72 -1.74
N LYS A 101 16.89 7.69 -2.44
CA LYS A 101 16.88 9.12 -2.10
C LYS A 101 15.45 9.71 -2.15
N THR A 102 14.53 9.13 -1.42
CA THR A 102 13.21 9.67 -1.20
C THR A 102 13.35 10.69 -0.08
N HIS A 103 13.23 11.93 -0.45
CA HIS A 103 13.39 13.06 0.42
C HIS A 103 12.42 12.95 1.60
N GLY A 104 12.99 13.04 2.79
CA GLY A 104 12.20 13.12 3.99
C GLY A 104 11.33 14.35 3.95
N ASN A 105 10.06 14.13 3.88
CA ASN A 105 9.02 15.01 4.39
C ASN A 105 7.71 14.23 4.34
N LYS A 106 7.01 14.22 5.42
CA LYS A 106 5.63 13.87 5.81
C LYS A 106 4.58 13.58 4.69
N GLU A 107 4.98 12.92 3.62
CA GLU A 107 4.13 12.77 2.45
C GLU A 107 3.52 11.38 2.44
N ARG A 108 2.20 11.31 2.36
CA ARG A 108 1.42 10.07 2.44
C ARG A 108 1.27 9.45 1.06
N GLY A 109 1.96 8.34 0.81
CA GLY A 109 1.74 7.54 -0.40
C GLY A 109 0.58 6.57 -0.25
N GLY A 110 0.18 5.98 -1.36
CA GLY A 110 -0.86 4.94 -1.37
C GLY A 110 -0.42 3.60 -0.78
N VAL A 111 0.89 3.41 -0.52
CA VAL A 111 1.44 2.24 0.17
C VAL A 111 2.07 2.67 1.48
N ARG A 112 1.72 2.01 2.56
CA ARG A 112 2.21 2.27 3.91
C ARG A 112 2.87 1.05 4.54
N SER A 113 3.69 1.30 5.55
CA SER A 113 4.25 0.29 6.43
C SER A 113 3.66 0.41 7.84
N GLY A 114 3.45 -0.75 8.51
CA GLY A 114 3.01 -0.79 9.91
C GLY A 114 1.52 -0.56 10.13
N ASP A 115 1.16 -0.06 11.33
CA ASP A 115 -0.21 -0.07 11.85
C ASP A 115 -1.07 1.14 11.43
N GLY A 116 -0.53 2.01 10.59
CA GLY A 116 -1.25 3.19 10.11
C GLY A 116 -2.36 2.83 9.13
N GLN A 117 -3.58 2.68 9.64
CA GLN A 117 -4.75 2.37 8.83
C GLN A 117 -5.42 3.66 8.36
N GLN A 118 -5.61 3.78 7.07
CA GLN A 118 -6.38 4.84 6.47
C GLN A 118 -7.13 4.30 5.25
N ASP A 119 -8.37 4.72 5.07
CA ASP A 119 -9.11 4.38 3.87
C ASP A 119 -8.35 4.82 2.62
N GLY A 120 -8.32 3.95 1.64
CA GLY A 120 -7.59 4.18 0.39
C GLY A 120 -6.11 3.77 0.39
N ASP A 121 -5.56 3.33 1.53
CA ASP A 121 -4.18 2.86 1.62
C ASP A 121 -4.05 1.35 1.36
N VAL A 122 -2.86 0.98 0.89
CA VAL A 122 -2.37 -0.40 0.88
C VAL A 122 -1.28 -0.51 1.95
N ASN A 123 -1.45 -1.40 2.90
CA ASN A 123 -0.49 -1.61 3.99
C ASN A 123 0.37 -2.84 3.76
N ILE A 124 1.67 -2.72 4.05
CA ILE A 124 2.62 -3.81 4.13
C ILE A 124 3.01 -3.97 5.59
N VAL A 125 2.80 -5.16 6.15
CA VAL A 125 3.17 -5.50 7.53
C VAL A 125 3.96 -6.81 7.57
N ILE A 126 4.76 -6.99 8.61
CA ILE A 126 5.48 -8.24 8.87
C ILE A 126 4.76 -9.00 9.97
N CYS A 127 4.46 -10.26 9.70
CA CYS A 127 3.91 -11.18 10.69
C CYS A 127 5.03 -11.85 11.50
N PRO A 128 4.83 -12.15 12.79
CA PRO A 128 3.64 -11.94 13.63
C PRO A 128 3.62 -10.62 14.41
N ARG A 129 4.58 -9.73 14.22
CA ARG A 129 4.76 -8.48 15.01
C ARG A 129 3.57 -7.53 14.95
N ASN A 130 2.68 -7.72 14.00
CA ASN A 130 1.57 -6.82 13.77
C ASN A 130 0.24 -7.46 14.21
N PRO A 131 -0.62 -6.74 14.97
CA PRO A 131 -1.92 -7.27 15.42
C PRO A 131 -2.88 -7.65 14.28
N TYR A 132 -2.60 -7.19 13.06
CA TYR A 132 -3.38 -7.55 11.86
C TYR A 132 -2.90 -8.81 11.16
N CYS A 133 -1.81 -9.42 11.65
CA CYS A 133 -1.46 -10.77 11.27
C CYS A 133 -2.42 -11.73 11.99
N SER A 134 -3.05 -12.61 11.24
CA SER A 134 -3.78 -13.72 11.84
C SER A 134 -2.82 -14.52 12.71
N SER A 135 -3.32 -15.16 13.75
CA SER A 135 -2.58 -16.12 14.57
C SER A 135 -2.20 -17.41 13.80
N ASP A 136 -2.26 -17.38 12.47
CA ASP A 136 -1.85 -18.47 11.61
C ASP A 136 -0.31 -18.54 11.56
N PRO A 137 0.30 -19.58 12.10
CA PRO A 137 1.76 -19.77 12.13
C PRO A 137 2.37 -19.81 10.72
N ASN A 138 1.59 -20.10 9.69
CA ASN A 138 2.07 -20.08 8.30
C ASN A 138 2.37 -18.65 7.79
N THR A 139 2.00 -17.61 8.54
CA THR A 139 2.28 -16.22 8.17
C THR A 139 3.53 -15.66 8.85
N ASP A 140 4.10 -16.38 9.83
CA ASP A 140 5.28 -15.93 10.56
C ASP A 140 6.49 -15.75 9.65
N GLY A 141 7.19 -14.63 9.83
CA GLY A 141 8.33 -14.26 8.99
C GLY A 141 7.97 -13.85 7.56
N LYS A 142 6.69 -13.60 7.26
CA LYS A 142 6.22 -13.21 5.92
C LYS A 142 5.67 -11.80 5.91
N PHE A 143 5.61 -11.22 4.71
CA PHE A 143 4.92 -9.95 4.49
C PHE A 143 3.44 -10.20 4.25
N LYS A 144 2.59 -9.46 4.95
CA LYS A 144 1.15 -9.39 4.67
C LYS A 144 0.84 -8.05 4.05
N ILE A 145 0.18 -8.05 2.91
CA ILE A 145 -0.30 -6.86 2.22
C ILE A 145 -1.81 -6.84 2.35
N THR A 146 -2.37 -5.71 2.78
CA THR A 146 -3.81 -5.53 2.99
C THR A 146 -4.20 -4.13 2.52
N TRP A 147 -5.39 -3.95 1.96
CA TRP A 147 -5.93 -2.64 1.64
C TRP A 147 -7.14 -2.32 2.51
N TRP A 148 -7.40 -1.02 2.70
CA TRP A 148 -8.35 -0.51 3.69
C TRP A 148 -9.42 0.36 3.04
N TRP A 149 -10.67 0.14 3.44
CA TRP A 149 -11.84 0.88 2.98
C TRP A 149 -12.96 0.82 4.01
N ASP A 150 -13.93 1.75 3.93
CA ASP A 150 -15.12 1.83 4.82
C ASP A 150 -14.75 1.82 6.31
N ASN A 151 -14.33 3.00 6.80
CA ASN A 151 -13.96 3.23 8.19
C ASN A 151 -12.80 2.34 8.69
N LYS A 152 -11.73 2.28 7.90
CA LYS A 152 -10.52 1.51 8.21
C LYS A 152 -10.78 0.01 8.40
N THR A 153 -11.69 -0.54 7.60
CA THR A 153 -11.94 -1.97 7.56
C THR A 153 -10.98 -2.63 6.58
N PRO A 154 -10.24 -3.69 6.99
CA PRO A 154 -9.40 -4.45 6.08
C PRO A 154 -10.28 -5.19 5.08
N GLN A 155 -9.85 -5.14 3.83
CA GLN A 155 -10.51 -5.85 2.73
C GLN A 155 -9.72 -7.12 2.40
N ASP A 156 -9.32 -7.32 1.14
CA ASP A 156 -8.51 -8.47 0.75
C ASP A 156 -7.09 -8.38 1.34
N SER A 157 -6.44 -9.53 1.51
CA SER A 157 -5.04 -9.60 1.89
C SER A 157 -4.26 -10.63 1.07
N ALA A 158 -2.94 -10.42 0.95
CA ALA A 158 -2.01 -11.34 0.31
C ALA A 158 -0.81 -11.57 1.24
N ILE A 159 -0.32 -12.80 1.26
CA ILE A 159 0.90 -13.19 1.99
C ILE A 159 2.02 -13.37 0.96
N ILE A 160 3.18 -12.80 1.24
CA ILE A 160 4.37 -12.89 0.40
C ILE A 160 5.54 -13.36 1.27
N GLU A 161 6.20 -14.42 0.81
CA GLU A 161 7.41 -14.93 1.44
C GLU A 161 8.60 -14.04 1.10
N PRO A 162 9.42 -13.65 2.07
CA PRO A 162 10.72 -13.04 1.81
C PRO A 162 11.65 -14.10 1.20
N PHE A 163 12.79 -13.66 0.73
CA PHE A 163 13.81 -14.54 0.16
C PHE A 163 15.13 -14.31 0.87
#